data_380db29c8c70b6968350ab7ead0a9bcc
#
_entry.id   380db29c8c70b6968350ab7ead0a9bcc
#
_cell.length_a   1.000
_cell.length_b   1.000
_cell.length_c   1.000
_cell.angle_alpha   90.00
_cell.angle_beta   90.00
_cell.angle_gamma   90.00
#
_symmetry.space_group_name_H-M   'P 1'
#
loop_
_entity.id
_entity.type
_entity.pdbx_description
1 polymer ?
#
loop_
_entity_poly.entity_id
_entity_poly.type
_entity_poly.pdbx_seq_one_letter_code
_entity_poly.pdbx_strand_id
1 'polypeptide(L)'
;NPRDADAMHNRAWFKCQRGQYDDADRLFEQAIATPQYRDLARSLMAQGICYARAGRMVPAEQKLLRAYEVDPTNPTTAYNLADVLYRRSELERARFYIRRVNDNEEWSNAQTLWLAARIENKAGNRNAVEAFGRQLRARFPQSPQAQAYDSGRFND
;
A
#
# COMPACT_ATOMS: atom_id res chain seq x y z
N ASN A 1 -24.99 2.50 -13.86
CA ASN A 1 -25.33 3.44 -12.79
C ASN A 1 -24.18 3.51 -11.79
N PRO A 2 -23.61 4.68 -11.53
CA PRO A 2 -22.51 4.81 -10.55
C PRO A 2 -22.84 4.30 -9.14
N ARG A 3 -24.11 4.34 -8.73
CA ARG A 3 -24.53 3.80 -7.45
C ARG A 3 -24.37 2.28 -7.39
N ASP A 4 -24.58 1.61 -8.52
CA ASP A 4 -24.37 0.16 -8.60
C ASP A 4 -22.87 -0.18 -8.44
N ALA A 5 -22.00 0.68 -8.99
CA ALA A 5 -20.56 0.51 -8.83
C ALA A 5 -20.13 0.62 -7.36
N ASP A 6 -20.68 1.59 -6.62
CA ASP A 6 -20.38 1.71 -5.18
C ASP A 6 -20.84 0.47 -4.41
N ALA A 7 -22.03 -0.04 -4.71
CA ALA A 7 -22.53 -1.25 -4.07
C ALA A 7 -21.65 -2.46 -4.40
N MET A 8 -21.21 -2.59 -5.65
CA MET A 8 -20.30 -3.66 -6.07
C MET A 8 -18.96 -3.56 -5.38
N HIS A 9 -18.41 -2.34 -5.26
CA HIS A 9 -17.16 -2.10 -4.53
C HIS A 9 -17.27 -2.56 -3.07
N ASN A 10 -18.34 -2.17 -2.39
CA ASN A 10 -18.53 -2.52 -0.98
C ASN A 10 -18.66 -4.03 -0.79
N ARG A 11 -19.40 -4.68 -1.68
CA ARG A 11 -19.55 -6.14 -1.66
C ARG A 11 -18.21 -6.84 -1.95
N ALA A 12 -17.45 -6.31 -2.91
CA ALA A 12 -16.14 -6.83 -3.25
C ALA A 12 -15.19 -6.77 -2.06
N TRP A 13 -15.15 -5.64 -1.39
CA TRP A 13 -14.29 -5.47 -0.22
C TRP A 13 -14.67 -6.44 0.91
N PHE A 14 -15.97 -6.58 1.15
CA PHE A 14 -16.47 -7.54 2.13
C PHE A 14 -16.02 -8.97 1.80
N LYS A 15 -16.15 -9.38 0.53
CA LYS A 15 -15.70 -10.70 0.07
C LYS A 15 -14.20 -10.88 0.26
N CYS A 16 -13.43 -9.85 -0.06
CA CYS A 16 -11.98 -9.86 0.11
C CYS A 16 -11.58 -10.09 1.57
N GLN A 17 -12.23 -9.38 2.49
CA GLN A 17 -11.95 -9.51 3.93
C GLN A 17 -12.24 -10.92 4.45
N ARG A 18 -13.13 -11.64 3.79
CA ARG A 18 -13.47 -13.03 4.14
C ARG A 18 -12.63 -14.07 3.39
N GLY A 19 -11.64 -13.63 2.63
CA GLY A 19 -10.79 -14.53 1.87
C GLY A 19 -11.40 -15.08 0.59
N GLN A 20 -12.55 -14.54 0.17
CA GLN A 20 -13.25 -14.96 -1.05
C GLN A 20 -12.73 -14.12 -2.23
N TYR A 21 -11.47 -14.35 -2.59
CA TYR A 21 -10.73 -13.47 -3.49
C TYR A 21 -11.25 -13.50 -4.93
N ASP A 22 -11.65 -14.65 -5.45
CA ASP A 22 -12.17 -14.74 -6.82
C ASP A 22 -13.51 -14.01 -6.97
N ASP A 23 -14.39 -14.15 -5.97
CA ASP A 23 -15.66 -13.42 -5.95
C ASP A 23 -15.43 -11.91 -5.83
N ALA A 24 -14.50 -11.52 -4.97
CA ALA A 24 -14.13 -10.11 -4.80
C ALA A 24 -13.63 -9.53 -6.11
N ASP A 25 -12.75 -10.24 -6.82
CA ASP A 25 -12.17 -9.77 -8.07
C ASP A 25 -13.24 -9.52 -9.13
N ARG A 26 -14.18 -10.44 -9.28
CA ARG A 26 -15.29 -10.27 -10.23
C ARG A 26 -16.11 -9.02 -9.93
N LEU A 27 -16.40 -8.76 -8.65
CA LEU A 27 -17.17 -7.59 -8.24
C LEU A 27 -16.38 -6.30 -8.46
N PHE A 28 -15.08 -6.30 -8.17
CA PHE A 28 -14.22 -5.14 -8.47
C PHE A 28 -14.16 -4.84 -9.96
N GLU A 29 -14.02 -5.89 -10.81
CA GLU A 29 -14.01 -5.70 -12.25
C GLU A 29 -15.32 -5.10 -12.76
N GLN A 30 -16.45 -5.51 -12.21
CA GLN A 30 -17.75 -4.93 -12.57
C GLN A 30 -17.84 -3.46 -12.16
N ALA A 31 -17.35 -3.12 -10.97
CA ALA A 31 -17.34 -1.73 -10.51
C ALA A 31 -16.47 -0.86 -11.41
N ILE A 32 -15.25 -1.33 -11.72
CA ILE A 32 -14.28 -0.62 -12.54
C ILE A 32 -14.78 -0.42 -13.97
N ALA A 33 -15.52 -1.39 -14.51
CA ALA A 33 -16.08 -1.32 -15.86
C ALA A 33 -17.30 -0.40 -15.98
N THR A 34 -17.84 0.10 -14.86
CA THR A 34 -19.01 0.96 -14.87
C THR A 34 -18.64 2.33 -15.44
N PRO A 35 -19.34 2.79 -16.51
CA PRO A 35 -19.05 4.09 -17.10
C PRO A 35 -19.26 5.23 -16.10
N GLN A 36 -18.39 6.24 -16.18
CA GLN A 36 -18.46 7.46 -15.36
C GLN A 36 -18.37 7.21 -13.85
N TYR A 37 -17.75 6.10 -13.44
CA TYR A 37 -17.56 5.80 -12.04
C TYR A 37 -16.54 6.77 -11.42
N ARG A 38 -16.98 7.58 -10.46
CA ARG A 38 -16.15 8.61 -9.83
C ARG A 38 -15.04 8.03 -8.95
N ASP A 39 -15.32 6.91 -8.31
CA ASP A 39 -14.39 6.30 -7.35
C ASP A 39 -13.56 5.18 -7.98
N LEU A 40 -13.25 5.32 -9.28
CA LEU A 40 -12.47 4.34 -10.03
C LEU A 40 -11.14 4.04 -9.34
N ALA A 41 -10.41 5.08 -8.94
CA ALA A 41 -9.11 4.92 -8.29
C ALA A 41 -9.24 4.14 -6.97
N ARG A 42 -10.29 4.41 -6.20
CA ARG A 42 -10.55 3.71 -4.95
C ARG A 42 -10.79 2.22 -5.17
N SER A 43 -11.55 1.84 -6.18
CA SER A 43 -11.82 0.44 -6.50
C SER A 43 -10.58 -0.27 -7.03
N LEU A 44 -9.78 0.41 -7.87
CA LEU A 44 -8.51 -0.12 -8.34
C LEU A 44 -7.54 -0.36 -7.17
N MET A 45 -7.46 0.59 -6.24
CA MET A 45 -6.62 0.45 -5.04
C MET A 45 -7.08 -0.75 -4.20
N ALA A 46 -8.37 -0.83 -3.92
CA ALA A 46 -8.92 -1.91 -3.10
C ALA A 46 -8.70 -3.27 -3.77
N GLN A 47 -8.87 -3.35 -5.09
CA GLN A 47 -8.60 -4.57 -5.84
C GLN A 47 -7.13 -4.97 -5.74
N GLY A 48 -6.22 -4.00 -5.87
CA GLY A 48 -4.78 -4.25 -5.72
C GLY A 48 -4.42 -4.75 -4.34
N ILE A 49 -4.98 -4.14 -3.28
CA ILE A 49 -4.78 -4.59 -1.90
C ILE A 49 -5.30 -6.03 -1.73
N CYS A 50 -6.43 -6.34 -2.34
CA CYS A 50 -7.01 -7.67 -2.28
C CYS A 50 -6.10 -8.72 -2.94
N TYR A 51 -5.54 -8.43 -4.11
CA TYR A 51 -4.55 -9.30 -4.75
C TYR A 51 -3.35 -9.54 -3.83
N ALA A 52 -2.85 -8.47 -3.18
CA ALA A 52 -1.71 -8.59 -2.28
C ALA A 52 -2.03 -9.51 -1.09
N ARG A 53 -3.24 -9.40 -0.53
CA ARG A 53 -3.69 -10.30 0.54
C ARG A 53 -3.73 -11.75 0.10
N ALA A 54 -4.10 -11.98 -1.16
CA ALA A 54 -4.14 -13.31 -1.76
C ALA A 54 -2.75 -13.84 -2.14
N GLY A 55 -1.70 -13.06 -1.95
CA GLY A 55 -0.35 -13.42 -2.33
C GLY A 55 -0.03 -13.22 -3.81
N ARG A 56 -0.91 -12.57 -4.56
CA ARG A 56 -0.75 -12.34 -6.01
C ARG A 56 -0.13 -10.97 -6.25
N MET A 57 1.19 -10.88 -6.08
CA MET A 57 1.89 -9.59 -6.07
C MET A 57 1.96 -8.90 -7.44
N VAL A 58 2.06 -9.65 -8.54
CA VAL A 58 2.14 -9.05 -9.88
C VAL A 58 0.83 -8.33 -10.25
N PRO A 59 -0.34 -8.97 -10.20
CA PRO A 59 -1.58 -8.23 -10.45
C PRO A 59 -1.86 -7.15 -9.40
N ALA A 60 -1.41 -7.34 -8.15
CA ALA A 60 -1.52 -6.29 -7.13
C ALA A 60 -0.77 -5.02 -7.57
N GLU A 61 0.46 -5.16 -8.05
CA GLU A 61 1.23 -4.04 -8.56
C GLU A 61 0.52 -3.35 -9.71
N GLN A 62 0.00 -4.12 -10.67
CA GLN A 62 -0.67 -3.57 -11.85
C GLN A 62 -1.88 -2.70 -11.47
N LYS A 63 -2.70 -3.18 -10.55
CA LYS A 63 -3.90 -2.44 -10.13
C LYS A 63 -3.55 -1.23 -9.28
N LEU A 64 -2.58 -1.35 -8.38
CA LEU A 64 -2.14 -0.23 -7.55
C LEU A 64 -1.45 0.85 -8.38
N LEU A 65 -0.66 0.46 -9.37
CA LEU A 65 -0.02 1.43 -10.27
C LEU A 65 -1.09 2.19 -11.05
N ARG A 66 -2.09 1.50 -11.58
CA ARG A 66 -3.19 2.15 -12.29
C ARG A 66 -3.98 3.08 -11.37
N ALA A 67 -4.24 2.66 -10.13
CA ALA A 67 -4.89 3.52 -9.13
C ALA A 67 -4.09 4.79 -8.90
N TYR A 68 -2.76 4.66 -8.78
CA TYR A 68 -1.86 5.80 -8.60
C TYR A 68 -1.88 6.74 -9.81
N GLU A 69 -1.92 6.19 -11.01
CA GLU A 69 -1.99 7.01 -12.24
C GLU A 69 -3.31 7.78 -12.33
N VAL A 70 -4.41 7.18 -11.88
CA VAL A 70 -5.73 7.84 -11.87
C VAL A 70 -5.79 8.92 -10.81
N ASP A 71 -5.24 8.65 -9.61
CA ASP A 71 -5.21 9.61 -8.51
C ASP A 71 -3.91 9.48 -7.73
N PRO A 72 -2.88 10.28 -8.08
CA PRO A 72 -1.59 10.22 -7.39
C PRO A 72 -1.58 10.92 -6.03
N THR A 73 -2.69 11.52 -5.60
CA THR A 73 -2.74 12.27 -4.35
C THR A 73 -3.13 11.44 -3.12
N ASN A 74 -3.45 10.16 -3.32
CA ASN A 74 -3.84 9.29 -2.22
C ASN A 74 -2.61 8.59 -1.63
N PRO A 75 -2.19 8.95 -0.40
CA PRO A 75 -1.00 8.35 0.21
C PRO A 75 -1.16 6.85 0.50
N THR A 76 -2.39 6.39 0.72
CA THR A 76 -2.67 4.98 0.95
C THR A 76 -2.31 4.15 -0.29
N THR A 77 -2.64 4.65 -1.48
CA THR A 77 -2.28 3.98 -2.74
C THR A 77 -0.76 3.89 -2.89
N ALA A 78 -0.05 5.00 -2.68
CA ALA A 78 1.41 5.04 -2.78
C ALA A 78 2.07 4.10 -1.77
N TYR A 79 1.58 4.08 -0.53
CA TYR A 79 2.07 3.18 0.50
C TYR A 79 1.90 1.71 0.11
N ASN A 80 0.71 1.33 -0.32
CA ASN A 80 0.44 -0.06 -0.69
C ASN A 80 1.23 -0.49 -1.93
N LEU A 81 1.40 0.42 -2.90
CA LEU A 81 2.24 0.14 -4.06
C LEU A 81 3.70 -0.07 -3.64
N ALA A 82 4.22 0.78 -2.77
CA ALA A 82 5.58 0.63 -2.24
C ALA A 82 5.74 -0.70 -1.50
N ASP A 83 4.75 -1.09 -0.70
CA ASP A 83 4.78 -2.35 0.04
C ASP A 83 4.83 -3.56 -0.90
N VAL A 84 4.01 -3.58 -1.93
CA VAL A 84 4.01 -4.66 -2.94
C VAL A 84 5.36 -4.72 -3.66
N LEU A 85 5.89 -3.57 -4.06
CA LEU A 85 7.20 -3.50 -4.72
C LEU A 85 8.32 -3.98 -3.80
N TYR A 86 8.27 -3.63 -2.51
CA TYR A 86 9.21 -4.12 -1.51
C TYR A 86 9.16 -5.67 -1.44
N ARG A 87 7.96 -6.24 -1.37
CA ARG A 87 7.79 -7.69 -1.31
C ARG A 87 8.29 -8.39 -2.56
N ARG A 88 8.24 -7.71 -3.71
CA ARG A 88 8.79 -8.21 -4.96
C ARG A 88 10.29 -7.94 -5.11
N SER A 89 10.91 -7.34 -4.10
CA SER A 89 12.33 -6.93 -4.12
C SER A 89 12.65 -5.89 -5.21
N GLU A 90 11.66 -5.13 -5.64
CA GLU A 90 11.80 -3.99 -6.53
C GLU A 90 12.12 -2.74 -5.70
N LEU A 91 13.33 -2.71 -5.12
CA LEU A 91 13.65 -1.78 -4.03
C LEU A 91 13.75 -0.32 -4.48
N GLU A 92 14.30 -0.07 -5.67
CA GLU A 92 14.40 1.31 -6.19
C GLU A 92 13.02 1.92 -6.42
N ARG A 93 12.11 1.14 -7.00
CA ARG A 93 10.74 1.59 -7.26
C ARG A 93 9.97 1.74 -5.95
N ALA A 94 10.14 0.80 -5.01
CA ALA A 94 9.52 0.91 -3.69
C ALA A 94 9.96 2.19 -2.99
N ARG A 95 11.27 2.51 -3.04
CA ARG A 95 11.82 3.75 -2.48
C ARG A 95 11.17 4.98 -3.09
N PHE A 96 10.99 4.99 -4.41
CA PHE A 96 10.39 6.12 -5.11
C PHE A 96 9.01 6.45 -4.54
N TYR A 97 8.14 5.44 -4.40
CA TYR A 97 6.77 5.68 -3.93
C TYR A 97 6.70 6.00 -2.45
N ILE A 98 7.51 5.34 -1.61
CA ILE A 98 7.45 5.63 -0.17
C ILE A 98 8.02 7.00 0.16
N ARG A 99 8.96 7.51 -0.63
CA ARG A 99 9.47 8.88 -0.47
C ARG A 99 8.37 9.90 -0.71
N ARG A 100 7.51 9.69 -1.70
CA ARG A 100 6.41 10.60 -1.98
C ARG A 100 5.46 10.71 -0.79
N VAL A 101 5.31 9.65 -0.04
CA VAL A 101 4.50 9.67 1.20
C VAL A 101 5.28 10.38 2.31
N ASN A 102 6.51 9.96 2.57
CA ASN A 102 7.27 10.44 3.74
C ASN A 102 7.81 11.86 3.59
N ASP A 103 7.90 12.38 2.36
CA ASP A 103 8.27 13.78 2.14
C ASP A 103 7.15 14.74 2.52
N ASN A 104 5.93 14.24 2.72
CA ASN A 104 4.81 15.02 3.23
C ASN A 104 4.57 14.64 4.70
N GLU A 105 4.82 15.59 5.60
CA GLU A 105 4.71 15.35 7.05
C GLU A 105 3.32 14.91 7.48
N GLU A 106 2.28 15.42 6.82
CA GLU A 106 0.89 15.03 7.12
C GLU A 106 0.59 13.58 6.75
N TRP A 107 1.27 13.04 5.74
CA TRP A 107 1.07 11.68 5.26
C TRP A 107 1.97 10.67 5.97
N SER A 108 3.13 11.13 6.46
CA SER A 108 4.12 10.28 7.12
C SER A 108 3.59 9.81 8.47
N ASN A 109 3.72 8.52 8.74
CA ASN A 109 3.31 7.92 10.00
C ASN A 109 4.26 6.76 10.36
N ALA A 110 3.96 6.07 11.46
CA ALA A 110 4.82 4.98 11.92
C ALA A 110 4.92 3.86 10.88
N GLN A 111 3.83 3.53 10.20
CA GLN A 111 3.84 2.48 9.18
C GLN A 111 4.67 2.88 7.96
N THR A 112 4.54 4.13 7.50
CA THR A 112 5.24 4.59 6.30
C THR A 112 6.74 4.75 6.55
N LEU A 113 7.12 5.19 7.74
CA LEU A 113 8.53 5.28 8.14
C LEU A 113 9.14 3.88 8.29
N TRP A 114 8.39 2.96 8.87
CA TRP A 114 8.86 1.58 9.04
C TRP A 114 9.06 0.88 7.71
N LEU A 115 8.14 1.06 6.76
CA LEU A 115 8.33 0.52 5.42
C LEU A 115 9.58 1.09 4.76
N ALA A 116 9.81 2.40 4.88
CA ALA A 116 11.02 3.03 4.36
C ALA A 116 12.27 2.42 4.98
N ALA A 117 12.28 2.22 6.30
CA ALA A 117 13.41 1.60 6.99
C ALA A 117 13.65 0.16 6.48
N ARG A 118 12.59 -0.60 6.27
CA ARG A 118 12.69 -1.98 5.79
C ARG A 118 13.22 -2.05 4.35
N ILE A 119 12.78 -1.14 3.50
CA ILE A 119 13.30 -1.02 2.13
C ILE A 119 14.80 -0.75 2.17
N GLU A 120 15.23 0.23 2.96
CA GLU A 120 16.64 0.60 3.04
C GLU A 120 17.48 -0.51 3.69
N ASN A 121 16.93 -1.22 4.67
CA ASN A 121 17.61 -2.37 5.26
C ASN A 121 17.87 -3.47 4.22
N LYS A 122 16.86 -3.78 3.42
CA LYS A 122 16.99 -4.81 2.37
C LYS A 122 17.95 -4.36 1.27
N ALA A 123 18.03 -3.04 1.03
CA ALA A 123 18.96 -2.46 0.06
C ALA A 123 20.39 -2.28 0.60
N GLY A 124 20.59 -2.51 1.89
CA GLY A 124 21.91 -2.39 2.51
C GLY A 124 22.33 -0.98 2.89
N ASN A 125 21.39 -0.03 2.96
CA ASN A 125 21.66 1.39 3.24
C ASN A 125 21.53 1.69 4.73
N ARG A 126 22.56 1.32 5.52
CA ARG A 126 22.53 1.44 6.99
C ARG A 126 22.24 2.85 7.47
N ASN A 127 22.84 3.87 6.87
CA ASN A 127 22.64 5.26 7.31
C ASN A 127 21.19 5.69 7.15
N ALA A 128 20.54 5.28 6.05
CA ALA A 128 19.12 5.57 5.84
C ALA A 128 18.24 4.84 6.85
N VAL A 129 18.55 3.57 7.16
CA VAL A 129 17.83 2.81 8.18
C VAL A 129 17.86 3.53 9.52
N GLU A 130 19.05 3.99 9.93
CA GLU A 130 19.21 4.71 11.19
C GLU A 130 18.45 6.04 11.20
N ALA A 131 18.44 6.75 10.07
CA ALA A 131 17.70 8.01 9.95
C ALA A 131 16.20 7.80 10.15
N PHE A 132 15.62 6.78 9.50
CA PHE A 132 14.20 6.45 9.69
C PHE A 132 13.92 5.96 11.11
N GLY A 133 14.84 5.19 11.69
CA GLY A 133 14.73 4.74 13.08
C GLY A 133 14.67 5.90 14.05
N ARG A 134 15.50 6.93 13.86
CA ARG A 134 15.47 8.13 14.70
C ARG A 134 14.12 8.85 14.58
N GLN A 135 13.57 8.95 13.39
CA GLN A 135 12.25 9.54 13.20
C GLN A 135 11.16 8.74 13.90
N LEU A 136 11.20 7.41 13.83
CA LEU A 136 10.26 6.55 14.53
C LEU A 136 10.30 6.78 16.04
N ARG A 137 11.50 6.82 16.61
CA ARG A 137 11.67 7.05 18.06
C ARG A 137 11.21 8.44 18.48
N ALA A 138 11.51 9.45 17.67
CA ALA A 138 11.17 10.83 17.98
C ALA A 138 9.67 11.11 17.87
N ARG A 139 9.04 10.60 16.81
CA ARG A 139 7.65 10.95 16.51
C ARG A 139 6.64 9.91 16.99
N PHE A 140 7.02 8.64 17.04
CA PHE A 140 6.11 7.54 17.35
C PHE A 140 6.75 6.53 18.33
N PRO A 141 7.23 7.00 19.50
CA PRO A 141 8.01 6.15 20.41
C PRO A 141 7.22 4.96 20.97
N GLN A 142 5.88 5.08 21.05
CA GLN A 142 5.03 4.02 21.59
C GLN A 142 4.50 3.07 20.54
N SER A 143 4.89 3.25 19.27
CA SER A 143 4.34 2.44 18.18
C SER A 143 4.97 1.06 18.14
N PRO A 144 4.22 0.04 17.64
CA PRO A 144 4.81 -1.27 17.38
C PRO A 144 5.98 -1.21 16.38
N GLN A 145 5.93 -0.25 15.46
CA GLN A 145 6.98 -0.07 14.45
C GLN A 145 8.30 0.41 15.09
N ALA A 146 8.23 1.34 16.04
CA ALA A 146 9.42 1.76 16.78
C ALA A 146 10.01 0.59 17.57
N GLN A 147 9.16 -0.22 18.19
CA GLN A 147 9.59 -1.42 18.92
C GLN A 147 10.23 -2.44 17.98
N ALA A 148 9.66 -2.63 16.80
CA ALA A 148 10.21 -3.54 15.80
C ALA A 148 11.58 -3.07 15.33
N TYR A 149 11.75 -1.76 15.13
CA TYR A 149 13.04 -1.18 14.79
C TYR A 149 14.07 -1.43 15.89
N ASP A 150 13.72 -1.13 17.14
CA ASP A 150 14.63 -1.31 18.27
C ASP A 150 15.04 -2.77 18.47
N SER A 151 14.17 -3.70 18.12
CA SER A 151 14.41 -5.15 18.22
C SER A 151 15.03 -5.75 16.96
N GLY A 152 15.27 -4.96 15.92
CA GLY A 152 15.86 -5.45 14.67
C GLY A 152 14.95 -6.38 13.87
N ARG A 153 13.64 -6.30 14.03
CA ARG A 153 12.69 -7.22 13.40
C ARG A 153 12.23 -6.72 12.03
N PHE A 154 13.17 -6.59 11.10
CA PHE A 154 12.89 -6.03 9.77
C PHE A 154 12.09 -6.97 8.86
N ASN A 155 12.08 -8.27 9.13
CA ASN A 155 11.46 -9.28 8.28
C ASN A 155 10.10 -9.77 8.82
N ASP A 156 9.61 -9.19 9.90
CA ASP A 156 8.33 -9.58 10.49
C ASP A 156 7.13 -8.94 9.80
#